data_af8fa8b14665f2ebc5dfbc0cae9d7462
#
_entry.id   af8fa8b14665f2ebc5dfbc0cae9d7462
#
_cell.length_a   1.000
_cell.length_b   1.000
_cell.length_c   1.000
_cell.angle_alpha   90.00
_cell.angle_beta   90.00
_cell.angle_gamma   90.00
#
_symmetry.space_group_name_H-M   'P 1'
#
loop_
_entity.id
_entity.type
_entity.pdbx_description
1 polymer ?
#
loop_
_entity_poly.entity_id
_entity_poly.type
_entity_poly.pdbx_seq_one_letter_code
_entity_poly.pdbx_strand_id
1 'polypeptide(L)' 'MNTNLLNQLVSEKFDYIELSYTSGDLTGVIYKLGGSSGTTVATLILVYSGGNLVSVTRS' A
#
# COMPACT_ATOMS: atom_id res chain seq x y z
N MET A 1 5.07 18.84 11.08
CA MET A 1 4.97 18.00 11.08
C MET A 1 5.32 17.20 10.31
N ASN A 2 5.20 16.72 10.49
CA ASN A 2 5.75 15.95 9.90
C ASN A 2 5.11 15.17 8.99
N THR A 3 5.48 15.04 7.97
CA THR A 3 5.01 14.15 6.98
C THR A 3 5.23 12.75 7.43
N ASN A 4 4.21 11.93 7.37
CA ASN A 4 4.39 10.59 7.80
C ASN A 4 5.07 9.77 6.69
N LEU A 5 5.46 8.53 7.03
CA LEU A 5 6.18 7.68 6.10
C LEU A 5 5.33 7.29 4.89
N LEU A 6 4.02 7.17 5.07
CA LEU A 6 3.15 6.84 3.96
C LEU A 6 3.17 7.90 2.89
N ASN A 7 3.21 9.17 3.29
CA ASN A 7 3.28 10.24 2.31
C ASN A 7 4.60 10.25 1.56
N GLN A 8 5.65 9.73 2.15
CA GLN A 8 6.93 9.63 1.48
C GLN A 8 6.94 8.49 0.46
N LEU A 9 6.22 7.40 0.77
CA LEU A 9 6.13 6.26 -0.13
C LEU A 9 5.13 6.50 -1.27
N VAL A 10 4.02 7.17 -0.96
CA VAL A 10 2.97 7.42 -1.94
C VAL A 10 2.65 8.90 -1.92
N SER A 11 3.17 9.61 -2.90
CA SER A 11 2.97 11.06 -2.99
C SER A 11 1.82 11.43 -3.93
N GLU A 12 1.32 10.48 -4.71
CA GLU A 12 0.21 10.72 -5.62
C GLU A 12 -1.09 10.87 -4.82
N LYS A 13 -2.02 11.63 -5.36
CA LYS A 13 -3.33 11.78 -4.74
C LYS A 13 -4.10 10.48 -4.83
N PHE A 14 -4.80 10.15 -3.76
CA PHE A 14 -5.67 8.98 -3.75
C PHE A 14 -6.81 9.24 -2.76
N ASP A 15 -7.93 8.55 -2.97
CA ASP A 15 -9.07 8.65 -2.05
C ASP A 15 -9.57 7.28 -1.62
N TYR A 16 -8.90 6.22 -2.01
CA TYR A 16 -9.30 4.87 -1.66
C TYR A 16 -8.06 4.00 -1.52
N ILE A 17 -8.07 3.16 -0.49
CA ILE A 17 -6.97 2.22 -0.26
C ILE A 17 -7.57 0.83 -0.17
N GLU A 18 -7.07 -0.07 -1.00
CA GLU A 18 -7.50 -1.45 -1.00
C GLU A 18 -6.40 -2.31 -0.41
N LEU A 19 -6.77 -3.18 0.52
CA LEU A 19 -5.81 -4.03 1.22
C LEU A 19 -5.93 -5.47 0.76
N SER A 20 -4.80 -6.12 0.55
CA SER A 20 -4.76 -7.53 0.15
C SER A 20 -4.05 -8.33 1.23
N TYR A 21 -4.62 -9.47 1.59
CA TYR A 21 -4.07 -10.35 2.60
C TYR A 21 -3.80 -11.72 2.02
N THR A 22 -2.73 -12.34 2.50
CA THR A 22 -2.40 -13.71 2.14
C THR A 22 -2.08 -14.45 3.43
N SER A 23 -2.83 -15.52 3.71
CA SER A 23 -2.62 -16.33 4.93
C SER A 23 -2.65 -15.48 6.19
N GLY A 24 -3.51 -14.46 6.21
CA GLY A 24 -3.65 -13.58 7.37
C GLY A 24 -2.69 -12.42 7.43
N ASP A 25 -1.71 -12.37 6.56
CA ASP A 25 -0.73 -11.28 6.53
C ASP A 25 -1.09 -10.28 5.45
N LEU A 26 -0.94 -8.99 5.76
CA LEU A 26 -1.13 -7.95 4.77
C LEU A 26 0.02 -8.00 3.78
N THR A 27 -0.28 -8.25 2.50
CA THR A 27 0.75 -8.41 1.50
C THR A 27 0.70 -7.37 0.41
N GLY A 28 -0.39 -6.60 0.31
CA GLY A 28 -0.50 -5.59 -0.72
C GLY A 28 -1.37 -4.45 -0.28
N VAL A 29 -1.01 -3.24 -0.71
CA VAL A 29 -1.81 -2.04 -0.48
C VAL A 29 -1.91 -1.32 -1.81
N ILE A 30 -3.15 -1.12 -2.28
CA ILE A 30 -3.40 -0.48 -3.57
C ILE A 30 -4.07 0.86 -3.32
N TYR A 31 -3.47 1.91 -3.85
CA TYR A 31 -3.98 3.27 -3.72
C TYR A 31 -4.70 3.65 -5.00
N LYS A 32 -5.93 4.12 -4.88
CA LYS A 32 -6.76 4.44 -6.04
C LYS A 32 -7.33 5.84 -5.92
N LEU A 33 -7.60 6.46 -7.06
CA LEU A 33 -8.30 7.72 -7.13
C LEU A 33 -9.60 7.49 -7.88
N GLY A 34 -10.72 7.82 -7.26
CA GLY A 34 -12.05 7.59 -7.82
C GLY A 34 -12.81 6.48 -7.15
N GLY A 35 -12.45 6.15 -5.91
CA GLY A 35 -13.14 5.12 -5.12
C GLY A 35 -12.66 3.73 -5.49
N SER A 36 -13.42 2.71 -5.07
CA SER A 36 -13.00 1.31 -5.25
C SER A 36 -12.90 0.89 -6.72
N SER A 37 -13.63 1.59 -7.61
CA SER A 37 -13.56 1.33 -9.05
C SER A 37 -12.65 2.29 -9.76
N GLY A 38 -11.90 3.09 -9.02
CA GLY A 38 -11.06 4.13 -9.59
C GLY A 38 -9.77 3.61 -10.17
N THR A 39 -8.96 4.56 -10.63
CA THR A 39 -7.68 4.26 -11.22
C THR A 39 -6.65 3.96 -10.15
N THR A 40 -5.88 2.90 -10.33
CA THR A 40 -4.78 2.59 -9.42
C THR A 40 -3.65 3.59 -9.67
N VAL A 41 -3.25 4.29 -8.62
CA VAL A 41 -2.19 5.29 -8.74
C VAL A 41 -0.88 4.82 -8.14
N ALA A 42 -0.94 3.86 -7.21
CA ALA A 42 0.27 3.29 -6.61
C ALA A 42 -0.06 1.94 -5.99
N THR A 43 0.93 1.07 -5.93
CA THR A 43 0.79 -0.25 -5.30
C THR A 43 2.00 -0.49 -4.43
N LEU A 44 1.77 -0.93 -3.20
CA LEU A 44 2.84 -1.35 -2.31
C LEU A 44 2.79 -2.86 -2.16
N ILE A 45 3.94 -3.49 -2.29
CA ILE A 45 4.07 -4.93 -2.12
C ILE A 45 4.85 -5.18 -0.83
N LEU A 46 4.26 -5.95 0.07
CA LEU A 46 4.87 -6.24 1.36
C LEU A 46 5.31 -7.69 1.38
N VAL A 47 6.53 -7.92 1.80
CA VAL A 47 7.11 -9.26 1.87
C VAL A 47 7.41 -9.58 3.32
N TYR A 48 7.00 -10.78 3.75
CA TYR A 48 7.17 -11.25 5.11
C TYR A 48 8.07 -12.49 5.13
N SER A 49 8.78 -12.64 6.22
CA SER A 49 9.57 -13.83 6.47
C SER A 49 9.45 -14.19 7.95
N GLY A 50 9.00 -15.42 8.23
CA GLY A 50 8.83 -15.88 9.61
C GLY A 50 7.84 -15.02 10.39
N GLY A 51 6.83 -14.46 9.72
CA GLY A 51 5.84 -13.64 10.39
C GLY A 51 6.23 -12.17 10.52
N ASN A 52 7.43 -11.82 10.11
CA ASN A 52 7.92 -10.44 10.22
C ASN A 52 8.00 -9.78 8.86
N LEU A 53 7.61 -8.53 8.81
CA LEU A 53 7.72 -7.74 7.59
C LEU A 53 9.19 -7.47 7.30
N VAL A 54 9.65 -7.83 6.11
CA VAL A 54 11.05 -7.65 5.75
C VAL A 54 11.25 -6.65 4.63
N SER A 55 10.24 -6.38 3.79
CA SER A 55 10.41 -5.36 2.76
C SER A 55 9.07 -4.80 2.33
N VAL A 56 9.11 -3.57 1.85
CA VAL A 56 7.98 -2.88 1.24
C VAL A 56 8.49 -2.27 -0.07
N THR A 57 7.85 -2.65 -1.17
CA THR A 57 8.24 -2.17 -2.49
C THR A 57 7.07 -1.43 -3.12
N ARG A 58 7.35 -0.23 -3.63
CA ARG A 58 6.34 0.52 -4.38
C ARG A 58 6.53 0.23 -5.86
N SER A 59 5.43 -0.04 -6.51
CA SER A 59 5.48 -0.27 -7.95
C SER A 59 4.48 0.59 -8.71
#